data_7639386b0e7bc07c080541052c02245f
#
_entry.id   7639386b0e7bc07c080541052c02245f
#
_cell.length_a   1.000
_cell.length_b   1.000
_cell.length_c   1.000
_cell.angle_alpha   90.00
_cell.angle_beta   90.00
_cell.angle_gamma   90.00
#
_symmetry.space_group_name_H-M   'P 1'
#
loop_
_entity.id
_entity.type
_entity.pdbx_description
1 polymer ?
#
loop_
_entity_poly.entity_id
_entity_poly.type
_entity_poly.pdbx_seq_one_letter_code
_entity_poly.pdbx_strand_id
1 'polypeptide(L)'
;MSLYLVRHTPVALPKGICYGWLEVPLSEEYPRYAQQIVAELREVQLDKIYSSPSLRCAVLAEAIALTKGLTACQDERLRELNFGAWEGLTWQEVYEQEAGRAWFADYWHAKTAGGESHDDLLARVADFEAERDKDRQTLLVTHAGVIRAYRILLGKLSPSEAMAQEVNFGEIYQYE
;
A
#
# COMPACT_ATOMS: atom_id res chain seq x y z
N MET A 1 -9.97 -18.96 -0.66
CA MET A 1 -10.20 -18.16 0.56
C MET A 1 -9.98 -16.68 0.24
N SER A 2 -10.80 -15.79 0.79
CA SER A 2 -10.76 -14.36 0.47
C SER A 2 -9.46 -13.69 0.92
N LEU A 3 -9.00 -12.76 0.11
CA LEU A 3 -7.90 -11.83 0.38
C LEU A 3 -8.47 -10.44 0.62
N TYR A 4 -8.16 -9.85 1.75
CA TYR A 4 -8.52 -8.48 2.09
C TYR A 4 -7.28 -7.59 2.02
N LEU A 5 -7.41 -6.41 1.43
CA LEU A 5 -6.38 -5.39 1.45
C LEU A 5 -6.95 -4.14 2.10
N VAL A 6 -6.17 -3.49 2.93
CA VAL A 6 -6.52 -2.17 3.49
C VAL A 6 -5.37 -1.21 3.28
N ARG A 7 -5.67 -0.02 2.75
CA ARG A 7 -4.69 1.06 2.74
C ARG A 7 -4.53 1.63 4.14
N HIS A 8 -3.28 1.91 4.54
CA HIS A 8 -3.00 2.58 5.81
C HIS A 8 -3.85 3.86 6.00
N THR A 9 -3.93 4.34 7.23
CA THR A 9 -4.65 5.55 7.61
C THR A 9 -3.94 6.83 7.12
N PRO A 10 -4.59 8.00 7.12
CA PRO A 10 -3.94 9.27 6.81
C PRO A 10 -2.68 9.51 7.64
N VAL A 11 -1.73 10.23 7.07
CA VAL A 11 -0.45 10.59 7.68
C VAL A 11 -0.37 12.09 7.96
N ALA A 12 0.50 12.49 8.89
CA ALA A 12 0.73 13.89 9.26
C ALA A 12 1.72 14.57 8.29
N LEU A 13 1.37 14.58 6.99
CA LEU A 13 2.09 15.30 5.96
C LEU A 13 1.16 16.24 5.20
N PRO A 14 1.64 17.40 4.76
CA PRO A 14 0.92 18.24 3.81
C PRO A 14 0.55 17.48 2.54
N LYS A 15 -0.57 17.81 1.93
CA LYS A 15 -0.95 17.24 0.63
C LYS A 15 0.09 17.61 -0.43
N GLY A 16 0.35 16.70 -1.36
CA GLY A 16 1.25 16.93 -2.47
C GLY A 16 2.72 16.64 -2.19
N ILE A 17 3.06 16.14 -1.01
CA ILE A 17 4.41 15.63 -0.72
C ILE A 17 4.53 14.20 -1.23
N CYS A 18 5.60 13.92 -1.96
CA CYS A 18 5.98 12.58 -2.37
C CYS A 18 6.53 11.81 -1.16
N TYR A 19 5.97 10.65 -0.85
CA TYR A 19 6.49 9.73 0.16
C TYR A 19 6.17 8.28 -0.22
N GLY A 20 7.15 7.45 -0.20
CA GLY A 20 7.02 6.01 -0.47
C GLY A 20 7.58 5.22 0.69
N TRP A 21 8.90 5.10 0.73
CA TRP A 21 9.61 4.44 1.81
C TRP A 21 9.92 5.35 3.00
N LEU A 22 9.84 6.66 2.81
CA LEU A 22 10.01 7.64 3.87
C LEU A 22 9.06 7.33 5.04
N GLU A 23 9.62 7.24 6.25
CA GLU A 23 8.80 7.13 7.46
C GLU A 23 8.18 8.49 7.80
N VAL A 24 6.87 8.47 7.97
CA VAL A 24 6.07 9.67 8.23
C VAL A 24 5.18 9.45 9.45
N PRO A 25 4.96 10.49 10.28
CA PRO A 25 4.11 10.37 11.45
C PRO A 25 2.67 10.03 11.10
N LEU A 26 2.00 9.31 11.98
CA LEU A 26 0.55 9.10 11.89
C LEU A 26 -0.18 10.43 12.10
N SER A 27 -1.32 10.62 11.41
CA SER A 27 -2.17 11.77 11.66
C SER A 27 -2.92 11.64 12.99
N GLU A 28 -3.43 12.75 13.51
CA GLU A 28 -4.28 12.77 14.70
C GLU A 28 -5.60 11.99 14.48
N GLU A 29 -5.99 11.74 13.23
CA GLU A 29 -7.18 10.96 12.88
C GLU A 29 -6.97 9.44 12.99
N TYR A 30 -5.73 8.98 13.20
CA TYR A 30 -5.41 7.54 13.28
C TYR A 30 -6.37 6.76 14.20
N PRO A 31 -6.67 7.18 15.44
CA PRO A 31 -7.53 6.39 16.32
C PRO A 31 -8.93 6.18 15.75
N ARG A 32 -9.49 7.20 15.11
CA ARG A 32 -10.83 7.13 14.48
C ARG A 32 -10.84 6.14 13.32
N TYR A 33 -9.85 6.23 12.42
CA TYR A 33 -9.71 5.30 11.30
C TYR A 33 -9.48 3.87 11.76
N ALA A 34 -8.58 3.66 12.73
CA ALA A 34 -8.28 2.34 13.27
C ALA A 34 -9.53 1.68 13.88
N GLN A 35 -10.32 2.43 14.67
CA GLN A 35 -11.57 1.94 15.25
C GLN A 35 -12.60 1.55 14.16
N GLN A 36 -12.74 2.37 13.13
CA GLN A 36 -13.65 2.09 12.02
C GLN A 36 -13.23 0.81 11.29
N ILE A 37 -11.96 0.67 10.91
CA ILE A 37 -11.44 -0.50 10.20
C ILE A 37 -11.60 -1.77 11.04
N VAL A 38 -11.29 -1.71 12.34
CA VAL A 38 -11.49 -2.83 13.26
C VAL A 38 -12.97 -3.22 13.33
N ALA A 39 -13.87 -2.24 13.35
CA ALA A 39 -15.32 -2.50 13.39
C ALA A 39 -15.80 -3.16 12.08
N GLU A 40 -15.35 -2.71 10.93
CA GLU A 40 -15.68 -3.29 9.62
C GLU A 40 -15.19 -4.74 9.49
N LEU A 41 -14.02 -5.04 10.06
CA LEU A 41 -13.44 -6.39 10.05
C LEU A 41 -13.98 -7.29 11.16
N ARG A 42 -14.89 -6.83 12.03
CA ARG A 42 -15.32 -7.57 13.24
C ARG A 42 -15.74 -9.00 12.91
N GLU A 43 -16.62 -9.17 11.93
CA GLU A 43 -17.21 -10.47 11.56
C GLU A 43 -16.35 -11.25 10.55
N VAL A 44 -15.28 -10.64 10.04
CA VAL A 44 -14.36 -11.32 9.11
C VAL A 44 -13.46 -12.27 9.90
N GLN A 45 -13.51 -13.56 9.59
CA GLN A 45 -12.61 -14.55 10.16
C GLN A 45 -11.27 -14.50 9.41
N LEU A 46 -10.23 -14.02 10.05
CA LEU A 46 -8.89 -13.95 9.47
C LEU A 46 -8.01 -15.08 10.02
N ASP A 47 -7.22 -15.70 9.15
CA ASP A 47 -6.21 -16.69 9.51
C ASP A 47 -4.79 -16.08 9.53
N LYS A 48 -4.56 -15.05 8.72
CA LYS A 48 -3.25 -14.41 8.57
C LYS A 48 -3.39 -12.90 8.38
N ILE A 49 -2.45 -12.17 8.96
CA ILE A 49 -2.31 -10.73 8.74
C ILE A 49 -0.87 -10.45 8.35
N TYR A 50 -0.69 -9.82 7.19
CA TYR A 50 0.60 -9.29 6.75
C TYR A 50 0.53 -7.77 6.66
N SER A 51 1.67 -7.12 6.83
CA SER A 51 1.78 -5.67 6.63
C SER A 51 3.06 -5.28 5.93
N SER A 52 3.01 -4.14 5.25
CA SER A 52 4.22 -3.37 4.99
C SER A 52 4.94 -3.08 6.31
N PRO A 53 6.28 -3.10 6.37
CA PRO A 53 7.03 -2.73 7.57
C PRO A 53 6.99 -1.22 7.87
N SER A 54 6.49 -0.37 6.95
CA SER A 54 6.30 1.06 7.24
C SER A 54 5.41 1.27 8.45
N LEU A 55 5.81 2.19 9.35
CA LEU A 55 5.14 2.42 10.65
C LEU A 55 3.62 2.60 10.50
N ARG A 56 3.18 3.37 9.50
CA ARG A 56 1.76 3.64 9.22
C ARG A 56 0.92 2.40 8.89
N CYS A 57 1.58 1.34 8.37
CA CYS A 57 0.94 0.04 8.12
C CYS A 57 1.09 -0.89 9.32
N ALA A 58 2.28 -0.99 9.89
CA ALA A 58 2.58 -1.91 10.99
C ALA A 58 1.70 -1.65 12.22
N VAL A 59 1.55 -0.39 12.63
CA VAL A 59 0.72 -0.02 13.79
C VAL A 59 -0.75 -0.39 13.58
N LEU A 60 -1.28 -0.16 12.37
CA LEU A 60 -2.65 -0.55 12.04
C LEU A 60 -2.82 -2.08 12.02
N ALA A 61 -1.85 -2.79 11.44
CA ALA A 61 -1.88 -4.26 11.40
C ALA A 61 -1.83 -4.88 12.79
N GLU A 62 -1.01 -4.34 13.69
CA GLU A 62 -0.95 -4.77 15.09
C GLU A 62 -2.26 -4.53 15.84
N ALA A 63 -2.87 -3.34 15.65
CA ALA A 63 -4.17 -3.03 16.24
C ALA A 63 -5.27 -4.01 15.79
N ILE A 64 -5.31 -4.37 14.51
CA ILE A 64 -6.25 -5.37 13.98
C ILE A 64 -5.93 -6.77 14.53
N ALA A 65 -4.64 -7.17 14.50
CA ALA A 65 -4.19 -8.48 14.95
C ALA A 65 -4.56 -8.73 16.42
N LEU A 66 -4.40 -7.73 17.27
CA LEU A 66 -4.78 -7.80 18.69
C LEU A 66 -6.26 -8.17 18.87
N THR A 67 -7.16 -7.59 18.08
CA THR A 67 -8.60 -7.89 18.16
C THR A 67 -8.98 -9.28 17.66
N LYS A 68 -8.10 -9.87 16.82
CA LYS A 68 -8.29 -11.20 16.22
C LYS A 68 -7.55 -12.32 16.96
N GLY A 69 -6.75 -12.00 17.97
CA GLY A 69 -5.89 -12.97 18.64
C GLY A 69 -4.79 -13.53 17.71
N LEU A 70 -4.37 -12.75 16.71
CA LEU A 70 -3.36 -13.09 15.72
C LEU A 70 -2.09 -12.26 15.94
N THR A 71 -1.05 -12.61 15.20
CA THR A 71 0.18 -11.83 15.06
C THR A 71 0.29 -11.30 13.64
N ALA A 72 0.59 -10.02 13.47
CA ALA A 72 0.88 -9.43 12.17
C ALA A 72 2.32 -9.75 11.76
N CYS A 73 2.50 -10.23 10.52
CA CYS A 73 3.80 -10.51 9.93
C CYS A 73 4.17 -9.39 8.95
N GLN A 74 5.36 -8.82 9.10
CA GLN A 74 5.85 -7.82 8.16
C GLN A 74 6.52 -8.49 6.96
N ASP A 75 6.32 -7.90 5.76
CA ASP A 75 6.99 -8.33 4.53
C ASP A 75 7.40 -7.09 3.71
N GLU A 76 8.69 -7.01 3.37
CA GLU A 76 9.29 -5.90 2.61
C GLU A 76 8.63 -5.73 1.23
N ARG A 77 8.15 -6.80 0.63
CA ARG A 77 7.47 -6.77 -0.69
C ARG A 77 6.14 -6.03 -0.68
N LEU A 78 5.59 -5.74 0.52
CA LEU A 78 4.36 -4.95 0.70
C LEU A 78 4.61 -3.46 0.90
N ARG A 79 5.86 -2.97 0.82
CA ARG A 79 6.16 -1.54 0.86
C ARG A 79 5.57 -0.80 -0.34
N GLU A 80 5.33 0.49 -0.16
CA GLU A 80 4.95 1.40 -1.25
C GLU A 80 6.06 1.48 -2.32
N LEU A 81 5.75 2.07 -3.47
CA LEU A 81 6.76 2.40 -4.47
C LEU A 81 7.90 3.20 -3.81
N ASN A 82 9.13 2.77 -4.06
CA ASN A 82 10.30 3.53 -3.65
C ASN A 82 10.49 4.71 -4.62
N PHE A 83 10.24 5.93 -4.13
CA PHE A 83 10.44 7.14 -4.95
C PHE A 83 11.88 7.67 -4.89
N GLY A 84 12.75 7.04 -4.10
CA GLY A 84 14.17 7.37 -4.03
C GLY A 84 14.41 8.82 -3.60
N ALA A 85 15.21 9.55 -4.38
CA ALA A 85 15.59 10.92 -4.06
C ALA A 85 14.44 11.94 -4.11
N TRP A 86 13.26 11.55 -4.60
CA TRP A 86 12.09 12.44 -4.63
C TRP A 86 11.29 12.43 -3.33
N GLU A 87 11.55 11.48 -2.44
CA GLU A 87 10.83 11.41 -1.17
C GLU A 87 11.09 12.65 -0.29
N GLY A 88 10.00 13.25 0.18
CA GLY A 88 10.03 14.52 0.92
C GLY A 88 9.88 15.77 0.06
N LEU A 89 9.98 15.66 -1.26
CA LEU A 89 9.73 16.76 -2.20
C LEU A 89 8.22 16.88 -2.50
N THR A 90 7.79 18.07 -2.91
CA THR A 90 6.47 18.23 -3.51
C THR A 90 6.46 17.60 -4.92
N TRP A 91 5.29 17.17 -5.38
CA TRP A 91 5.14 16.69 -6.76
C TRP A 91 5.46 17.76 -7.80
N GLN A 92 5.30 19.06 -7.45
CA GLN A 92 5.72 20.16 -8.30
C GLN A 92 7.24 20.19 -8.46
N GLU A 93 8.00 20.09 -7.35
CA GLU A 93 9.47 20.03 -7.39
C GLU A 93 9.99 18.82 -8.14
N VAL A 94 9.31 17.69 -8.04
CA VAL A 94 9.62 16.50 -8.84
C VAL A 94 9.40 16.78 -10.33
N TYR A 95 8.28 17.40 -10.70
CA TYR A 95 7.95 17.71 -12.10
C TYR A 95 8.90 18.74 -12.72
N GLU A 96 9.48 19.63 -11.93
CA GLU A 96 10.48 20.62 -12.39
C GLU A 96 11.82 19.99 -12.79
N GLN A 97 12.09 18.76 -12.32
CA GLN A 97 13.27 18.00 -12.71
C GLN A 97 13.06 17.29 -14.07
N GLU A 98 14.14 17.16 -14.87
CA GLU A 98 14.07 16.45 -16.15
C GLU A 98 13.65 14.97 -15.95
N ALA A 99 14.24 14.29 -14.97
CA ALA A 99 13.90 12.92 -14.62
C ALA A 99 12.44 12.78 -14.15
N GLY A 100 11.92 13.78 -13.42
CA GLY A 100 10.52 13.81 -13.00
C GLY A 100 9.56 13.92 -14.18
N ARG A 101 9.82 14.84 -15.12
CA ARG A 101 9.01 14.97 -16.34
C ARG A 101 9.02 13.69 -17.17
N ALA A 102 10.18 13.04 -17.31
CA ALA A 102 10.30 11.77 -18.02
C ALA A 102 9.47 10.67 -17.34
N TRP A 103 9.49 10.62 -15.99
CA TRP A 103 8.68 9.69 -15.22
C TRP A 103 7.17 9.97 -15.37
N PHE A 104 6.73 11.20 -15.33
CA PHE A 104 5.31 11.52 -15.55
C PHE A 104 4.84 11.20 -16.96
N ALA A 105 5.74 11.20 -17.96
CA ALA A 105 5.43 10.79 -19.33
C ALA A 105 5.27 9.27 -19.48
N ASP A 106 5.96 8.49 -18.65
CA ASP A 106 5.90 7.01 -18.61
C ASP A 106 6.03 6.51 -17.18
N TYR A 107 5.10 6.90 -16.32
CA TYR A 107 5.13 6.59 -14.88
C TYR A 107 5.11 5.07 -14.58
N TRP A 108 4.75 4.25 -15.56
CA TRP A 108 4.69 2.80 -15.35
C TRP A 108 6.06 2.14 -15.50
N HIS A 109 6.76 2.42 -16.59
CA HIS A 109 8.04 1.76 -16.92
C HIS A 109 9.26 2.53 -16.43
N ALA A 110 9.17 3.88 -16.39
CA ALA A 110 10.29 4.69 -15.95
C ALA A 110 10.55 4.51 -14.45
N LYS A 111 11.83 4.45 -14.09
CA LYS A 111 12.26 4.44 -12.69
C LYS A 111 12.24 5.83 -12.09
N THR A 112 11.86 5.90 -10.82
CA THR A 112 12.06 7.09 -10.01
C THR A 112 13.55 7.35 -9.78
N ALA A 113 13.91 8.54 -9.33
CA ALA A 113 15.33 8.90 -9.11
C ALA A 113 15.97 8.08 -7.98
N GLY A 114 16.65 7.01 -8.32
CA GLY A 114 17.27 6.08 -7.37
C GLY A 114 16.30 5.14 -6.66
N GLY A 115 15.08 4.98 -7.20
CA GLY A 115 14.07 4.08 -6.66
C GLY A 115 13.55 3.06 -7.68
N GLU A 116 12.26 2.76 -7.62
CA GLU A 116 11.58 1.72 -8.39
C GLU A 116 10.78 2.29 -9.56
N SER A 117 10.50 1.44 -10.56
CA SER A 117 9.37 1.62 -11.48
C SER A 117 8.12 0.92 -10.93
N HIS A 118 6.95 1.19 -11.51
CA HIS A 118 5.76 0.41 -11.18
C HIS A 118 5.86 -1.05 -11.64
N ASP A 119 6.65 -1.34 -12.69
CA ASP A 119 6.96 -2.73 -13.08
C ASP A 119 7.75 -3.44 -11.97
N ASP A 120 8.73 -2.79 -11.34
CA ASP A 120 9.49 -3.36 -10.22
C ASP A 120 8.55 -3.64 -9.02
N LEU A 121 7.66 -2.68 -8.69
CA LEU A 121 6.64 -2.85 -7.66
C LEU A 121 5.72 -4.03 -7.96
N LEU A 122 5.21 -4.12 -9.18
CA LEU A 122 4.32 -5.20 -9.62
C LEU A 122 5.00 -6.56 -9.50
N ALA A 123 6.27 -6.65 -9.91
CA ALA A 123 7.04 -7.89 -9.84
C ALA A 123 7.20 -8.39 -8.39
N ARG A 124 7.61 -7.52 -7.43
CA ARG A 124 7.77 -7.95 -6.04
C ARG A 124 6.44 -8.29 -5.34
N VAL A 125 5.36 -7.61 -5.72
CA VAL A 125 4.01 -7.96 -5.22
C VAL A 125 3.55 -9.31 -5.80
N ALA A 126 3.85 -9.59 -7.06
CA ALA A 126 3.57 -10.87 -7.68
C ALA A 126 4.34 -12.02 -7.01
N ASP A 127 5.60 -11.79 -6.65
CA ASP A 127 6.40 -12.77 -5.90
C ASP A 127 5.80 -13.06 -4.51
N PHE A 128 5.36 -12.04 -3.79
CA PHE A 128 4.65 -12.23 -2.52
C PHE A 128 3.36 -13.02 -2.72
N GLU A 129 2.56 -12.64 -3.73
CA GLU A 129 1.29 -13.31 -4.01
C GLU A 129 1.49 -14.77 -4.45
N ALA A 130 2.57 -15.11 -5.15
CA ALA A 130 2.89 -16.48 -5.54
C ALA A 130 3.21 -17.39 -4.32
N GLU A 131 3.82 -16.82 -3.27
CA GLU A 131 4.20 -17.55 -2.06
C GLU A 131 3.08 -17.57 -1.00
N ARG A 132 2.11 -16.66 -1.09
CA ARG A 132 1.02 -16.58 -0.13
C ARG A 132 0.19 -17.85 -0.11
N ASP A 133 -0.14 -18.36 1.07
CA ASP A 133 -1.05 -19.48 1.25
C ASP A 133 -2.48 -19.09 0.84
N LYS A 134 -2.97 -19.67 -0.26
CA LYS A 134 -4.30 -19.39 -0.84
C LYS A 134 -5.44 -20.01 -0.03
N ASP A 135 -5.14 -20.99 0.83
CA ASP A 135 -6.11 -21.67 1.67
C ASP A 135 -6.35 -20.95 3.00
N ARG A 136 -5.70 -19.78 3.18
CA ARG A 136 -5.86 -18.91 4.34
C ARG A 136 -6.60 -17.63 3.99
N GLN A 137 -7.56 -17.26 4.83
CA GLN A 137 -8.21 -15.95 4.75
C GLN A 137 -7.25 -14.89 5.28
N THR A 138 -6.75 -14.07 4.39
CA THR A 138 -5.60 -13.20 4.64
C THR A 138 -5.98 -11.72 4.56
N LEU A 139 -5.45 -10.92 5.49
CA LEU A 139 -5.48 -9.45 5.41
C LEU A 139 -4.08 -8.91 5.12
N LEU A 140 -3.98 -7.97 4.17
CA LEU A 140 -2.77 -7.18 3.90
C LEU A 140 -3.01 -5.73 4.29
N VAL A 141 -2.19 -5.20 5.18
CA VAL A 141 -2.18 -3.76 5.52
C VAL A 141 -1.04 -3.11 4.76
N THR A 142 -1.38 -2.26 3.79
CA THR A 142 -0.40 -1.80 2.80
C THR A 142 -0.72 -0.41 2.24
N HIS A 143 -0.30 -0.13 1.03
CA HIS A 143 -0.27 1.18 0.37
C HIS A 143 -1.05 1.18 -0.95
N ALA A 144 -1.30 2.38 -1.48
CA ALA A 144 -2.06 2.54 -2.72
C ALA A 144 -1.40 1.84 -3.93
N GLY A 145 -0.07 1.91 -4.06
CA GLY A 145 0.65 1.27 -5.16
C GLY A 145 0.51 -0.25 -5.14
N VAL A 146 0.63 -0.86 -3.97
CA VAL A 146 0.44 -2.31 -3.79
C VAL A 146 -1.01 -2.73 -4.08
N ILE A 147 -2.00 -1.96 -3.63
CA ILE A 147 -3.42 -2.25 -3.93
C ILE A 147 -3.68 -2.16 -5.43
N ARG A 148 -3.07 -1.19 -6.13
CA ARG A 148 -3.14 -1.10 -7.61
C ARG A 148 -2.47 -2.29 -8.29
N ALA A 149 -1.33 -2.78 -7.76
CA ALA A 149 -0.73 -4.01 -8.25
C ALA A 149 -1.68 -5.21 -8.12
N TYR A 150 -2.39 -5.34 -7.01
CA TYR A 150 -3.41 -6.38 -6.84
C TYR A 150 -4.61 -6.23 -7.78
N ARG A 151 -5.02 -5.01 -8.10
CA ARG A 151 -6.05 -4.77 -9.14
C ARG A 151 -5.64 -5.30 -10.51
N ILE A 152 -4.35 -5.26 -10.82
CA ILE A 152 -3.81 -5.83 -12.05
C ILE A 152 -3.71 -7.35 -11.94
N LEU A 153 -3.08 -7.86 -10.88
CA LEU A 153 -2.80 -9.29 -10.72
C LEU A 153 -4.06 -10.14 -10.58
N LEU A 154 -5.01 -9.70 -9.75
CA LEU A 154 -6.23 -10.44 -9.44
C LEU A 154 -7.48 -9.81 -10.06
N GLY A 155 -7.55 -8.49 -10.12
CA GLY A 155 -8.67 -7.74 -10.70
C GLY A 155 -8.67 -7.70 -12.21
N LYS A 156 -7.58 -8.14 -12.86
CA LYS A 156 -7.39 -8.18 -14.33
C LYS A 156 -7.59 -6.82 -15.00
N LEU A 157 -7.29 -5.73 -14.29
CA LEU A 157 -7.28 -4.39 -14.86
C LEU A 157 -5.98 -4.15 -15.61
N SER A 158 -6.03 -3.31 -16.63
CA SER A 158 -4.83 -2.74 -17.23
C SER A 158 -4.14 -1.78 -16.25
N PRO A 159 -2.84 -1.49 -16.41
CA PRO A 159 -2.14 -0.49 -15.60
C PRO A 159 -2.85 0.88 -15.55
N SER A 160 -3.35 1.35 -16.69
CA SER A 160 -4.05 2.64 -16.77
C SER A 160 -5.38 2.64 -16.02
N GLU A 161 -6.15 1.56 -16.08
CA GLU A 161 -7.40 1.41 -15.33
C GLU A 161 -7.13 1.32 -13.82
N ALA A 162 -6.10 0.57 -13.40
CA ALA A 162 -5.72 0.45 -12.00
C ALA A 162 -5.26 1.80 -11.40
N MET A 163 -4.58 2.63 -12.19
CA MET A 163 -4.14 3.97 -11.79
C MET A 163 -5.29 4.98 -11.74
N ALA A 164 -6.27 4.87 -12.65
CA ALA A 164 -7.42 5.79 -12.70
C ALA A 164 -8.37 5.63 -11.51
N GLN A 165 -8.39 4.46 -10.88
CA GLN A 165 -9.23 4.20 -9.72
C GLN A 165 -8.60 4.73 -8.43
N GLU A 166 -9.38 5.47 -7.65
CA GLU A 166 -8.95 5.92 -6.33
C GLU A 166 -8.73 4.74 -5.38
N VAL A 167 -7.78 4.93 -4.47
CA VAL A 167 -7.52 4.05 -3.33
C VAL A 167 -7.57 4.93 -2.09
N ASN A 168 -8.66 4.91 -1.35
CA ASN A 168 -8.85 5.76 -0.19
C ASN A 168 -8.13 5.23 1.05
N PHE A 169 -7.74 6.12 1.95
CA PHE A 169 -7.20 5.74 3.25
C PHE A 169 -8.21 4.93 4.06
N GLY A 170 -7.78 3.82 4.64
CA GLY A 170 -8.59 2.96 5.48
C GLY A 170 -9.66 2.14 4.74
N GLU A 171 -9.77 2.27 3.43
CA GLU A 171 -10.71 1.49 2.63
C GLU A 171 -10.24 0.03 2.49
N ILE A 172 -11.19 -0.90 2.63
CA ILE A 172 -10.96 -2.33 2.56
C ILE A 172 -11.42 -2.84 1.18
N TYR A 173 -10.54 -3.57 0.52
CA TYR A 173 -10.79 -4.23 -0.78
C TYR A 173 -10.77 -5.74 -0.58
N GLN A 174 -11.69 -6.45 -1.21
CA GLN A 174 -11.79 -7.91 -1.11
C GLN A 174 -11.64 -8.57 -2.49
N TYR A 175 -10.89 -9.64 -2.51
CA TYR A 175 -10.71 -10.55 -3.65
C TYR A 175 -11.04 -11.99 -3.22
N GLU A 176 -11.70 -12.75 -4.10
CA GLU A 176 -12.06 -14.16 -3.90
C GLU A 176 -11.10 -15.11 -4.60
#